data_c858cfecffff8c7b9621c5f46fa262c4
#
_entry.id   c858cfecffff8c7b9621c5f46fa262c4
#
_cell.length_a   1.000
_cell.length_b   1.000
_cell.length_c   1.000
_cell.angle_alpha   90.00
_cell.angle_beta   90.00
_cell.angle_gamma   90.00
#
_symmetry.space_group_name_H-M   'P 1'
#
loop_
_entity.id
_entity.type
_entity.pdbx_description
1 polymer ?
#
loop_
_entity_poly.entity_id
_entity_poly.type
_entity_poly.pdbx_seq_one_letter_code
_entity_poly.pdbx_strand_id
1 'polypeptide(L)'
;GDLNDWSGNRESIAQYQRALENVRRGVDTYWLKVPIQTAVTQSHSLNVSGGDKGFLYQIGAMFKDIQGVMKGSVRQTFGGNMRMTYRKNKFNISNNLNVNITNGNNGAWGSFSEFVNANPYYPVTNEDGTIPRDLDVYKRANYADITATNPYYNAMLPSENRSKILSVTNNTNLNWYIIDNLRWTASMSLNTTNTDNMNFTDPAHTKYASSDYTKQGEYSSSKSRS
;
A
#
# COMPACT_ATOMS: atom_id res chain seq x y z
N GLY A 1 2.53 -48.45 26.44
CA GLY A 1 2.84 -47.42 25.46
C GLY A 1 1.59 -47.10 24.65
N ASP A 2 1.10 -45.88 24.75
CA ASP A 2 -0.14 -45.44 24.11
C ASP A 2 -0.08 -45.55 22.59
N LEU A 3 -1.07 -46.23 22.02
CA LEU A 3 -1.25 -46.34 20.56
C LEU A 3 -1.44 -44.96 19.86
N ASN A 4 -1.67 -43.88 20.60
CA ASN A 4 -1.77 -42.51 20.13
C ASN A 4 -0.41 -41.91 19.71
N ASP A 5 0.69 -42.42 20.21
CA ASP A 5 2.05 -41.94 19.86
C ASP A 5 2.46 -42.32 18.42
N TRP A 6 1.83 -43.38 17.88
CA TRP A 6 2.10 -43.85 16.52
C TRP A 6 1.36 -43.04 15.42
N SER A 7 0.25 -42.37 15.75
CA SER A 7 -0.48 -41.56 14.77
C SER A 7 0.27 -40.27 14.39
N GLY A 8 0.81 -39.58 15.39
CA GLY A 8 1.66 -38.42 15.15
C GLY A 8 2.94 -38.72 14.39
N ASN A 9 3.50 -39.93 14.62
CA ASN A 9 4.71 -40.37 13.93
C ASN A 9 4.44 -40.75 12.45
N ARG A 10 3.28 -41.34 12.16
CA ARG A 10 2.87 -41.65 10.78
C ARG A 10 2.60 -40.41 9.95
N GLU A 11 1.97 -39.38 10.54
CA GLU A 11 1.67 -38.13 9.84
C GLU A 11 2.93 -37.32 9.57
N SER A 12 3.89 -37.29 10.51
CA SER A 12 5.19 -36.65 10.29
C SER A 12 6.02 -37.39 9.21
N ILE A 13 5.91 -38.71 9.13
CA ILE A 13 6.53 -39.49 8.05
C ILE A 13 5.87 -39.18 6.70
N ALA A 14 4.54 -39.11 6.64
CA ALA A 14 3.82 -38.79 5.42
C ALA A 14 4.14 -37.36 4.92
N GLN A 15 4.29 -36.42 5.84
CA GLN A 15 4.71 -35.07 5.53
C GLN A 15 6.13 -35.01 4.96
N TYR A 16 7.06 -35.70 5.61
CA TYR A 16 8.43 -35.81 5.13
C TYR A 16 8.48 -36.43 3.73
N GLN A 17 7.67 -37.49 3.49
CA GLN A 17 7.57 -38.14 2.18
C GLN A 17 7.03 -37.16 1.11
N ARG A 18 6.02 -36.36 1.39
CA ARG A 18 5.51 -35.33 0.45
C ARG A 18 6.59 -34.30 0.13
N ALA A 19 7.28 -33.80 1.14
CA ALA A 19 8.37 -32.84 0.93
C ALA A 19 9.51 -33.47 0.10
N LEU A 20 9.89 -34.72 0.42
CA LEU A 20 10.92 -35.46 -0.33
C LEU A 20 10.50 -35.74 -1.79
N GLU A 21 9.24 -36.03 -2.03
CA GLU A 21 8.70 -36.21 -3.38
C GLU A 21 8.78 -34.92 -4.19
N ASN A 22 8.42 -33.77 -3.61
CA ASN A 22 8.58 -32.46 -4.25
C ASN A 22 10.06 -32.20 -4.60
N VAL A 23 10.98 -32.48 -3.69
CA VAL A 23 12.43 -32.38 -3.97
C VAL A 23 12.86 -33.28 -5.12
N ARG A 24 12.40 -34.53 -5.12
CA ARG A 24 12.71 -35.49 -6.19
C ARG A 24 12.16 -35.05 -7.55
N ARG A 25 11.03 -34.38 -7.55
CA ARG A 25 10.40 -33.78 -8.74
C ARG A 25 11.09 -32.49 -9.17
N GLY A 26 12.07 -31.98 -8.40
CA GLY A 26 12.81 -30.78 -8.71
C GLY A 26 12.03 -29.50 -8.38
N VAL A 27 11.08 -29.56 -7.45
CA VAL A 27 10.38 -28.35 -6.99
C VAL A 27 11.39 -27.46 -6.23
N ASP A 28 11.64 -26.30 -6.79
CA ASP A 28 12.46 -25.23 -6.23
C ASP A 28 11.80 -23.88 -6.51
N THR A 29 10.86 -23.53 -5.66
CA THR A 29 10.06 -22.32 -5.82
C THR A 29 10.79 -21.12 -5.27
N TYR A 30 11.16 -20.19 -6.14
CA TYR A 30 11.70 -18.90 -5.70
C TYR A 30 10.55 -17.96 -5.31
N TRP A 31 10.03 -18.16 -4.11
CA TRP A 31 8.88 -17.42 -3.56
C TRP A 31 9.03 -15.91 -3.61
N LEU A 32 10.24 -15.39 -3.46
CA LEU A 32 10.51 -13.94 -3.45
C LEU A 32 10.16 -13.27 -4.79
N LYS A 33 10.19 -14.03 -5.90
CA LYS A 33 9.83 -13.50 -7.22
C LYS A 33 8.31 -13.42 -7.44
N VAL A 34 7.53 -14.21 -6.70
CA VAL A 34 6.10 -14.33 -6.90
C VAL A 34 5.36 -12.99 -6.72
N PRO A 35 5.58 -12.23 -5.62
CA PRO A 35 4.87 -10.98 -5.37
C PRO A 35 5.47 -9.76 -6.07
N ILE A 36 6.64 -9.87 -6.71
CA ILE A 36 7.36 -8.72 -7.25
C ILE A 36 7.15 -8.52 -8.74
N GLN A 37 7.26 -7.26 -9.15
CA GLN A 37 7.24 -6.82 -10.53
C GLN A 37 8.24 -5.68 -10.74
N THR A 38 8.50 -5.33 -11.99
CA THR A 38 9.27 -4.12 -12.29
C THR A 38 8.46 -2.90 -11.86
N ALA A 39 9.03 -2.10 -10.96
CA ALA A 39 8.43 -0.83 -10.56
C ALA A 39 8.59 0.21 -11.67
N VAL A 40 7.51 0.92 -11.98
CA VAL A 40 7.51 1.98 -12.98
C VAL A 40 6.94 3.24 -12.35
N THR A 41 7.65 4.36 -12.52
CA THR A 41 7.17 5.68 -12.10
C THR A 41 7.09 6.59 -13.32
N GLN A 42 5.93 7.18 -13.52
CA GLN A 42 5.70 8.22 -14.52
C GLN A 42 5.32 9.51 -13.82
N SER A 43 5.87 10.63 -14.28
CA SER A 43 5.54 11.96 -13.77
C SER A 43 5.45 12.94 -14.91
N HIS A 44 4.34 13.65 -14.99
CA HIS A 44 4.07 14.68 -15.99
C HIS A 44 3.74 15.97 -15.26
N SER A 45 4.36 17.08 -15.67
CA SER A 45 4.06 18.38 -15.10
C SER A 45 3.98 19.43 -16.20
N LEU A 46 3.04 20.36 -16.00
CA LEU A 46 2.88 21.54 -16.84
C LEU A 46 2.89 22.77 -15.93
N ASN A 47 3.68 23.77 -16.30
CA ASN A 47 3.75 25.03 -15.59
C ASN A 47 3.60 26.18 -16.59
N VAL A 48 2.76 27.14 -16.25
CA VAL A 48 2.56 28.36 -17.00
C VAL A 48 2.81 29.54 -16.05
N SER A 49 3.59 30.50 -16.48
CA SER A 49 3.87 31.70 -15.70
C SER A 49 3.81 32.94 -16.58
N GLY A 50 3.43 34.04 -15.97
CA GLY A 50 3.35 35.31 -16.70
C GLY A 50 3.12 36.46 -15.73
N GLY A 51 2.93 37.66 -16.31
CA GLY A 51 2.66 38.86 -15.54
C GLY A 51 3.56 40.02 -15.90
N ASP A 52 3.49 41.07 -15.09
CA ASP A 52 4.27 42.29 -15.23
C ASP A 52 4.91 42.70 -13.88
N LYS A 53 5.41 43.93 -13.79
CA LYS A 53 6.01 44.45 -12.55
C LYS A 53 5.04 44.52 -11.38
N GLY A 54 3.74 44.59 -11.63
CA GLY A 54 2.68 44.74 -10.61
C GLY A 54 2.00 43.43 -10.24
N PHE A 55 1.95 42.47 -11.19
CA PHE A 55 1.29 41.21 -10.96
C PHE A 55 2.04 40.06 -11.64
N LEU A 56 2.43 39.07 -10.87
CA LEU A 56 3.08 37.85 -11.34
C LEU A 56 2.22 36.66 -10.96
N TYR A 57 2.09 35.69 -11.87
CA TYR A 57 1.43 34.43 -11.59
C TYR A 57 2.23 33.25 -12.13
N GLN A 58 2.07 32.15 -11.46
CA GLN A 58 2.55 30.82 -11.89
C GLN A 58 1.45 29.81 -11.54
N ILE A 59 1.03 29.03 -12.52
CA ILE A 59 0.04 27.97 -12.35
C ILE A 59 0.70 26.68 -12.85
N GLY A 60 0.63 25.65 -12.05
CA GLY A 60 1.15 24.32 -12.39
C GLY A 60 0.11 23.23 -12.18
N ALA A 61 0.23 22.18 -12.98
CA ALA A 61 -0.48 20.93 -12.82
C ALA A 61 0.52 19.76 -12.87
N MET A 62 0.29 18.73 -12.08
CA MET A 62 1.12 17.54 -12.00
C MET A 62 0.26 16.28 -11.94
N PHE A 63 0.67 15.28 -12.68
CA PHE A 63 0.21 13.91 -12.55
C PHE A 63 1.40 13.00 -12.30
N LYS A 64 1.31 12.15 -11.30
CA LYS A 64 2.33 11.15 -10.98
C LYS A 64 1.66 9.80 -10.76
N ASP A 65 2.13 8.78 -11.46
CA ASP A 65 1.72 7.38 -11.32
C ASP A 65 2.93 6.54 -10.90
N ILE A 66 2.77 5.83 -9.80
CA ILE A 66 3.81 4.97 -9.24
C ILE A 66 3.24 3.56 -9.15
N GLN A 67 3.80 2.65 -9.92
CA GLN A 67 3.61 1.22 -9.74
C GLN A 67 4.71 0.68 -8.84
N GLY A 68 4.32 0.11 -7.71
CA GLY A 68 5.25 -0.42 -6.71
C GLY A 68 5.94 -1.70 -7.16
N VAL A 69 7.01 -2.07 -6.45
CA VAL A 69 7.71 -3.35 -6.63
C VAL A 69 6.80 -4.53 -6.30
N MET A 70 5.95 -4.41 -5.28
CA MET A 70 4.91 -5.41 -4.99
C MET A 70 3.76 -5.27 -5.99
N LYS A 71 3.33 -6.37 -6.57
CA LYS A 71 2.17 -6.43 -7.46
C LYS A 71 0.93 -5.86 -6.78
N GLY A 72 0.10 -5.14 -7.52
CA GLY A 72 -1.11 -4.50 -7.00
C GLY A 72 -0.87 -3.24 -6.18
N SER A 73 0.39 -2.88 -5.85
CA SER A 73 0.70 -1.62 -5.18
C SER A 73 0.78 -0.49 -6.19
N VAL A 74 -0.17 0.46 -6.11
CA VAL A 74 -0.25 1.60 -7.02
C VAL A 74 -0.51 2.86 -6.23
N ARG A 75 0.13 3.97 -6.64
CA ARG A 75 -0.14 5.29 -6.08
C ARG A 75 -0.22 6.33 -7.19
N GLN A 76 -1.36 6.98 -7.31
CA GLN A 76 -1.60 8.05 -8.26
C GLN A 76 -1.78 9.38 -7.55
N THR A 77 -1.05 10.39 -7.97
CA THR A 77 -1.15 11.73 -7.41
C THR A 77 -1.48 12.73 -8.51
N PHE A 78 -2.54 13.50 -8.29
CA PHE A 78 -2.89 14.67 -9.07
C PHE A 78 -2.59 15.91 -8.22
N GLY A 79 -1.77 16.80 -8.74
CA GLY A 79 -1.38 18.01 -8.05
C GLY A 79 -1.70 19.26 -8.87
N GLY A 80 -2.11 20.32 -8.17
CA GLY A 80 -2.24 21.65 -8.72
C GLY A 80 -1.58 22.66 -7.80
N ASN A 81 -0.86 23.60 -8.37
CA ASN A 81 -0.27 24.70 -7.63
C ASN A 81 -0.54 26.04 -8.32
N MET A 82 -0.78 27.05 -7.52
CA MET A 82 -0.94 28.42 -7.99
C MET A 82 -0.16 29.34 -7.08
N ARG A 83 0.73 30.11 -7.67
CA ARG A 83 1.45 31.18 -6.96
C ARG A 83 1.10 32.51 -7.62
N MET A 84 0.68 33.47 -6.81
CA MET A 84 0.39 34.83 -7.23
C MET A 84 1.18 35.81 -6.38
N THR A 85 1.70 36.85 -7.01
CA THR A 85 2.35 37.96 -6.32
C THR A 85 1.82 39.27 -6.91
N TYR A 86 1.24 40.09 -6.06
CA TYR A 86 0.76 41.40 -6.41
C TYR A 86 1.56 42.49 -5.68
N ARG A 87 2.08 43.43 -6.45
CA ARG A 87 2.89 44.54 -5.97
C ARG A 87 2.30 45.84 -6.45
N LYS A 88 1.92 46.74 -5.52
CA LYS A 88 1.44 48.07 -5.85
C LYS A 88 1.88 49.05 -4.76
N ASN A 89 2.61 50.07 -5.17
CA ASN A 89 3.13 51.09 -4.26
C ASN A 89 3.88 50.45 -3.07
N LYS A 90 3.37 50.60 -1.88
CA LYS A 90 3.92 50.10 -0.63
C LYS A 90 3.43 48.71 -0.21
N PHE A 91 2.60 48.05 -1.04
CA PHE A 91 2.05 46.73 -0.75
C PHE A 91 2.66 45.65 -1.63
N ASN A 92 3.01 44.57 -1.00
CA ASN A 92 3.39 43.32 -1.68
C ASN A 92 2.62 42.14 -1.04
N ILE A 93 1.74 41.55 -1.80
CA ILE A 93 0.93 40.40 -1.38
C ILE A 93 1.37 39.19 -2.22
N SER A 94 1.69 38.09 -1.56
CA SER A 94 1.93 36.81 -2.21
C SER A 94 1.01 35.73 -1.65
N ASN A 95 0.46 34.93 -2.54
CA ASN A 95 -0.33 33.75 -2.20
C ASN A 95 0.25 32.54 -2.90
N ASN A 96 0.31 31.42 -2.19
CA ASN A 96 0.73 30.13 -2.72
C ASN A 96 -0.30 29.08 -2.29
N LEU A 97 -1.04 28.56 -3.26
CA LEU A 97 -2.02 27.49 -3.11
C LEU A 97 -1.48 26.20 -3.70
N ASN A 98 -1.51 25.13 -2.92
CA ASN A 98 -1.21 23.77 -3.39
C ASN A 98 -2.40 22.86 -3.06
N VAL A 99 -2.81 22.08 -4.03
CA VAL A 99 -3.87 21.08 -3.89
C VAL A 99 -3.33 19.76 -4.44
N ASN A 100 -3.36 18.70 -3.62
CA ASN A 100 -2.94 17.37 -4.04
C ASN A 100 -4.01 16.35 -3.68
N ILE A 101 -4.32 15.48 -4.63
CA ILE A 101 -5.18 14.31 -4.44
C ILE A 101 -4.31 13.08 -4.71
N THR A 102 -4.16 12.24 -3.70
CA THR A 102 -3.41 10.98 -3.81
C THR A 102 -4.36 9.81 -3.60
N ASN A 103 -4.43 8.93 -4.58
CA ASN A 103 -5.12 7.65 -4.49
C ASN A 103 -4.07 6.55 -4.38
N GLY A 104 -4.15 5.73 -3.34
CA GLY A 104 -3.29 4.58 -3.10
C GLY A 104 -4.09 3.28 -3.07
N ASN A 105 -3.50 2.22 -3.60
CA ASN A 105 -3.95 0.86 -3.44
C ASN A 105 -2.73 0.00 -3.11
N ASN A 106 -2.77 -0.72 -1.99
CA ASN A 106 -1.66 -1.61 -1.60
C ASN A 106 -1.87 -3.06 -2.10
N GLY A 107 -2.98 -3.33 -2.80
CA GLY A 107 -3.29 -4.65 -3.33
C GLY A 107 -3.57 -5.71 -2.26
N ALA A 108 -3.94 -6.90 -2.71
CA ALA A 108 -4.22 -8.06 -1.87
C ALA A 108 -2.96 -8.91 -1.56
N TRP A 109 -1.78 -8.48 -2.00
CA TRP A 109 -0.55 -9.29 -1.96
C TRP A 109 0.05 -9.45 -0.55
N GLY A 110 -0.56 -8.87 0.48
CA GLY A 110 -0.12 -9.02 1.86
C GLY A 110 1.28 -8.44 2.11
N SER A 111 1.98 -9.04 3.05
CA SER A 111 3.34 -8.66 3.43
C SER A 111 4.38 -9.46 2.65
N PHE A 112 5.45 -8.81 2.19
CA PHE A 112 6.58 -9.48 1.56
C PHE A 112 7.19 -10.57 2.46
N SER A 113 7.13 -10.40 3.78
CA SER A 113 7.60 -11.38 4.76
C SER A 113 6.88 -12.73 4.69
N GLU A 114 5.62 -12.76 4.26
CA GLU A 114 4.88 -14.02 4.07
C GLU A 114 5.52 -14.89 2.98
N PHE A 115 6.00 -14.26 1.92
CA PHE A 115 6.72 -14.94 0.83
C PHE A 115 8.16 -15.32 1.21
N VAL A 116 8.83 -14.52 2.08
CA VAL A 116 10.16 -14.86 2.60
C VAL A 116 10.11 -16.13 3.45
N ASN A 117 9.05 -16.31 4.21
CA ASN A 117 8.88 -17.45 5.12
C ASN A 117 8.31 -18.71 4.42
N ALA A 118 7.91 -18.61 3.16
CA ALA A 118 7.38 -19.75 2.43
C ALA A 118 8.51 -20.74 2.06
N ASN A 119 8.26 -22.01 2.29
CA ASN A 119 9.25 -23.06 2.03
C ASN A 119 9.40 -23.32 0.52
N PRO A 120 10.63 -23.26 -0.06
CA PRO A 120 10.87 -23.44 -1.49
C PRO A 120 10.50 -24.82 -2.04
N TYR A 121 10.38 -25.82 -1.19
CA TYR A 121 10.00 -27.19 -1.62
C TYR A 121 8.50 -27.37 -1.87
N TYR A 122 7.69 -26.31 -1.73
CA TYR A 122 6.28 -26.33 -2.10
C TYR A 122 6.05 -25.50 -3.37
N PRO A 123 5.28 -26.03 -4.34
CA PRO A 123 4.93 -25.27 -5.53
C PRO A 123 3.89 -24.18 -5.22
N VAL A 124 3.88 -23.12 -6.01
CA VAL A 124 2.88 -22.03 -5.88
C VAL A 124 1.47 -22.52 -6.22
N THR A 125 1.38 -23.38 -7.23
CA THR A 125 0.14 -23.98 -7.75
C THR A 125 0.29 -25.48 -7.84
N ASN A 126 -0.83 -26.18 -7.76
CA ASN A 126 -0.89 -27.62 -8.03
C ASN A 126 -0.61 -27.91 -9.52
N GLU A 127 -0.41 -29.18 -9.86
CA GLU A 127 -0.16 -29.62 -11.24
C GLU A 127 -1.33 -29.33 -12.19
N ASP A 128 -2.55 -29.35 -11.67
CA ASP A 128 -3.77 -29.01 -12.40
C ASP A 128 -4.00 -27.48 -12.56
N GLY A 129 -3.06 -26.64 -12.07
CA GLY A 129 -3.12 -25.18 -12.11
C GLY A 129 -3.96 -24.56 -10.99
N THR A 130 -4.56 -25.34 -10.11
CA THR A 130 -5.28 -24.81 -8.95
C THR A 130 -4.33 -24.23 -7.93
N ILE A 131 -4.79 -23.23 -7.17
CA ILE A 131 -4.00 -22.58 -6.11
C ILE A 131 -4.45 -23.18 -4.78
N PRO A 132 -3.59 -24.01 -4.13
CA PRO A 132 -3.94 -24.54 -2.82
C PRO A 132 -3.96 -23.41 -1.78
N ARG A 133 -4.93 -23.45 -0.86
CA ARG A 133 -5.01 -22.53 0.27
C ARG A 133 -3.85 -22.75 1.24
N ASP A 134 -3.56 -24.01 1.53
CA ASP A 134 -2.55 -24.45 2.46
C ASP A 134 -1.49 -25.27 1.71
N LEU A 135 -0.22 -24.97 1.96
CA LEU A 135 0.91 -25.70 1.37
C LEU A 135 1.12 -27.03 2.11
N ASP A 136 0.97 -27.01 3.44
CA ASP A 136 1.04 -28.21 4.28
C ASP A 136 0.40 -27.94 5.66
N VAL A 137 0.10 -29.04 6.38
CA VAL A 137 -0.40 -29.01 7.76
C VAL A 137 0.51 -29.89 8.62
N TYR A 138 1.18 -29.26 9.57
CA TYR A 138 2.10 -29.93 10.51
C TYR A 138 1.31 -30.39 11.74
N LYS A 139 1.04 -31.69 11.81
CA LYS A 139 0.38 -32.31 12.97
C LYS A 139 1.35 -32.39 14.15
N ARG A 140 0.87 -32.02 15.33
CA ARG A 140 1.65 -32.02 16.58
C ARG A 140 0.91 -32.80 17.65
N ALA A 141 1.53 -33.83 18.21
CA ALA A 141 0.87 -34.79 19.12
C ALA A 141 0.14 -34.19 20.32
N ASN A 142 0.64 -33.08 20.91
CA ASN A 142 0.08 -32.44 22.10
C ASN A 142 -0.14 -30.95 21.95
N TYR A 143 -0.16 -30.43 20.71
CA TYR A 143 -0.28 -28.99 20.44
C TYR A 143 -1.19 -28.78 19.22
N ALA A 144 -1.67 -27.55 19.07
CA ALA A 144 -2.40 -27.18 17.87
C ALA A 144 -1.56 -27.40 16.60
N ASP A 145 -2.19 -27.85 15.54
CA ASP A 145 -1.55 -28.02 14.24
C ASP A 145 -0.99 -26.69 13.75
N ILE A 146 0.13 -26.75 13.04
CA ILE A 146 0.70 -25.60 12.35
C ILE A 146 0.38 -25.74 10.87
N THR A 147 -0.36 -24.78 10.33
CA THR A 147 -0.67 -24.74 8.90
C THR A 147 0.32 -23.82 8.19
N ALA A 148 1.04 -24.34 7.21
CA ALA A 148 1.83 -23.54 6.28
C ALA A 148 0.88 -23.04 5.18
N THR A 149 0.46 -21.79 5.26
CA THR A 149 -0.47 -21.19 4.31
C THR A 149 0.24 -20.76 3.03
N ASN A 150 -0.50 -20.75 1.93
CA ASN A 150 -0.01 -20.27 0.65
C ASN A 150 -0.21 -18.75 0.54
N PRO A 151 0.83 -17.91 0.57
CA PRO A 151 0.68 -16.47 0.46
C PRO A 151 0.12 -16.04 -0.91
N TYR A 152 0.35 -16.83 -1.95
CA TYR A 152 -0.22 -16.56 -3.28
C TYR A 152 -1.73 -16.77 -3.33
N TYR A 153 -2.28 -17.71 -2.55
CA TYR A 153 -3.73 -17.88 -2.42
C TYR A 153 -4.39 -16.60 -1.89
N ASN A 154 -3.84 -16.02 -0.82
CA ASN A 154 -4.35 -14.77 -0.26
C ASN A 154 -4.28 -13.61 -1.27
N ALA A 155 -3.22 -13.58 -2.08
CA ALA A 155 -3.04 -12.55 -3.10
C ALA A 155 -4.09 -12.61 -4.24
N MET A 156 -4.70 -13.76 -4.46
CA MET A 156 -5.72 -13.95 -5.51
C MET A 156 -7.15 -13.67 -5.00
N LEU A 157 -7.34 -13.46 -3.70
CA LEU A 157 -8.63 -13.11 -3.13
C LEU A 157 -8.97 -11.65 -3.44
N PRO A 158 -10.27 -11.30 -3.54
CA PRO A 158 -10.72 -9.93 -3.81
C PRO A 158 -10.62 -9.01 -2.57
N SER A 159 -9.50 -9.09 -1.85
CA SER A 159 -9.20 -8.19 -0.75
C SER A 159 -8.72 -6.83 -1.27
N GLU A 160 -9.08 -5.75 -0.61
CA GLU A 160 -8.76 -4.38 -1.04
C GLU A 160 -8.22 -3.55 0.12
N ASN A 161 -7.20 -2.75 -0.15
CA ASN A 161 -6.66 -1.76 0.78
C ASN A 161 -6.46 -0.45 0.01
N ARG A 162 -7.41 0.46 0.17
CA ARG A 162 -7.42 1.75 -0.54
C ARG A 162 -7.21 2.91 0.42
N SER A 163 -6.47 3.91 -0.04
CA SER A 163 -6.29 5.18 0.65
C SER A 163 -6.50 6.33 -0.32
N LYS A 164 -7.29 7.32 0.09
CA LYS A 164 -7.47 8.57 -0.65
C LYS A 164 -7.13 9.74 0.27
N ILE A 165 -6.19 10.56 -0.16
CA ILE A 165 -5.73 11.72 0.59
C ILE A 165 -5.95 12.97 -0.26
N LEU A 166 -6.72 13.93 0.28
CA LEU A 166 -6.83 15.27 -0.26
C LEU A 166 -6.07 16.21 0.68
N SER A 167 -5.05 16.88 0.15
CA SER A 167 -4.28 17.89 0.89
C SER A 167 -4.39 19.23 0.22
N VAL A 168 -4.77 20.25 0.97
CA VAL A 168 -4.86 21.65 0.54
C VAL A 168 -4.01 22.49 1.45
N THR A 169 -3.08 23.23 0.88
CA THR A 169 -2.21 24.16 1.60
C THR A 169 -2.31 25.53 0.95
N ASN A 170 -2.67 26.55 1.72
CA ASN A 170 -2.68 27.93 1.27
C ASN A 170 -1.84 28.80 2.20
N ASN A 171 -0.85 29.47 1.63
CA ASN A 171 0.03 30.40 2.34
C ASN A 171 -0.11 31.79 1.72
N THR A 172 -0.48 32.75 2.55
CA THR A 172 -0.61 34.17 2.17
C THR A 172 0.33 35.00 2.99
N ASN A 173 1.13 35.85 2.34
CA ASN A 173 2.02 36.79 2.96
C ASN A 173 1.71 38.21 2.46
N LEU A 174 1.61 39.12 3.38
CA LEU A 174 1.43 40.54 3.12
C LEU A 174 2.61 41.31 3.72
N ASN A 175 3.26 42.12 2.90
CA ASN A 175 4.24 43.08 3.33
C ASN A 175 3.74 44.51 3.01
N TRP A 176 3.69 45.36 4.03
CA TRP A 176 3.33 46.75 3.88
C TRP A 176 4.49 47.66 4.34
N TYR A 177 5.04 48.40 3.40
CA TYR A 177 6.11 49.38 3.63
C TYR A 177 5.48 50.71 3.99
N ILE A 178 5.28 50.95 5.28
CA ILE A 178 4.60 52.16 5.82
C ILE A 178 5.43 53.38 5.46
N ILE A 179 6.71 53.35 5.81
CA ILE A 179 7.76 54.29 5.42
C ILE A 179 9.02 53.50 5.04
N ASP A 180 10.04 54.18 4.52
CA ASP A 180 11.25 53.53 3.98
C ASP A 180 11.94 52.58 4.98
N ASN A 181 11.93 52.92 6.26
CA ASN A 181 12.56 52.13 7.33
C ASN A 181 11.57 51.33 8.20
N LEU A 182 10.29 51.29 7.85
CA LEU A 182 9.27 50.56 8.63
C LEU A 182 8.43 49.70 7.73
N ARG A 183 8.58 48.38 7.93
CA ARG A 183 7.81 47.35 7.23
C ARG A 183 6.95 46.57 8.22
N TRP A 184 5.69 46.45 7.92
CA TRP A 184 4.77 45.54 8.61
C TRP A 184 4.56 44.29 7.76
N THR A 185 4.60 43.08 8.38
CA THR A 185 4.43 41.81 7.70
C THR A 185 3.35 40.99 8.41
N ALA A 186 2.41 40.49 7.65
CA ALA A 186 1.43 39.50 8.11
C ALA A 186 1.54 38.20 7.25
N SER A 187 1.46 37.07 7.92
CA SER A 187 1.48 35.75 7.27
C SER A 187 0.31 34.91 7.77
N MET A 188 -0.36 34.24 6.87
CA MET A 188 -1.43 33.30 7.16
C MET A 188 -1.16 32.00 6.43
N SER A 189 -1.26 30.88 7.15
CA SER A 189 -1.13 29.53 6.60
C SER A 189 -2.37 28.71 6.95
N LEU A 190 -2.99 28.13 5.95
CA LEU A 190 -4.11 27.21 6.08
C LEU A 190 -3.70 25.86 5.48
N ASN A 191 -3.75 24.83 6.30
CA ASN A 191 -3.50 23.44 5.88
C ASN A 191 -4.72 22.60 6.22
N THR A 192 -5.17 21.82 5.27
CA THR A 192 -6.24 20.83 5.49
C THR A 192 -5.86 19.53 4.79
N THR A 193 -5.91 18.44 5.54
CA THR A 193 -5.72 17.10 5.00
C THR A 193 -6.92 16.24 5.36
N ASN A 194 -7.58 15.73 4.34
CA ASN A 194 -8.63 14.73 4.48
C ASN A 194 -8.09 13.39 4.02
N THR A 195 -8.14 12.39 4.89
CA THR A 195 -7.73 11.02 4.58
C THR A 195 -8.93 10.10 4.72
N ASP A 196 -9.18 9.31 3.68
CA ASP A 196 -10.21 8.27 3.62
C ASP A 196 -9.52 6.93 3.32
N ASN A 197 -9.57 6.02 4.28
CA ASN A 197 -8.98 4.68 4.17
C ASN A 197 -10.10 3.65 4.19
N MET A 198 -9.97 2.66 3.33
CA MET A 198 -10.83 1.48 3.29
C MET A 198 -9.97 0.23 3.23
N ASN A 199 -10.23 -0.70 4.11
CA ASN A 199 -9.61 -2.01 4.12
C ASN A 199 -10.69 -3.09 4.15
N PHE A 200 -10.64 -3.99 3.18
CA PHE A 200 -11.48 -5.16 3.09
C PHE A 200 -10.62 -6.40 2.98
N THR A 201 -10.85 -7.37 3.86
CA THR A 201 -10.21 -8.69 3.81
C THR A 201 -11.27 -9.74 3.55
N ASP A 202 -11.07 -10.51 2.48
CA ASP A 202 -12.00 -11.57 2.07
C ASP A 202 -12.17 -12.62 3.18
N PRO A 203 -13.40 -13.14 3.40
CA PRO A 203 -13.66 -14.22 4.36
C PRO A 203 -12.87 -15.50 4.13
N ALA A 204 -12.42 -15.77 2.90
CA ALA A 204 -11.61 -16.94 2.56
C ALA A 204 -10.12 -16.78 2.93
N HIS A 205 -9.70 -15.59 3.38
CA HIS A 205 -8.31 -15.32 3.74
C HIS A 205 -7.82 -16.27 4.84
N THR A 206 -6.58 -16.77 4.69
CA THR A 206 -6.00 -17.78 5.59
C THR A 206 -5.90 -17.35 7.05
N LYS A 207 -5.90 -16.04 7.35
CA LYS A 207 -5.94 -15.54 8.73
C LYS A 207 -7.19 -15.97 9.51
N TYR A 208 -8.28 -16.34 8.81
CA TYR A 208 -9.51 -16.85 9.41
C TYR A 208 -9.59 -18.38 9.44
N ALA A 209 -8.45 -19.06 9.36
CA ALA A 209 -8.37 -20.52 9.32
C ALA A 209 -8.71 -21.19 10.68
N SER A 210 -8.66 -20.45 11.79
CA SER A 210 -9.11 -20.99 13.09
C SER A 210 -10.63 -21.12 13.12
N SER A 211 -11.13 -22.15 13.79
CA SER A 211 -12.54 -22.54 13.83
C SER A 211 -13.51 -21.42 14.24
N ASP A 212 -13.04 -20.46 15.01
CA ASP A 212 -13.87 -19.39 15.56
C ASP A 212 -14.08 -18.20 14.60
N TYR A 213 -13.27 -18.09 13.53
CA TYR A 213 -13.28 -16.96 12.61
C TYR A 213 -13.50 -17.36 11.15
N THR A 214 -13.84 -18.62 10.88
CA THR A 214 -14.10 -19.06 9.49
C THR A 214 -15.23 -18.27 8.86
N LYS A 215 -14.99 -17.66 7.69
CA LYS A 215 -15.95 -16.93 6.85
C LYS A 215 -16.44 -15.57 7.41
N GLN A 216 -15.77 -14.97 8.37
CA GLN A 216 -16.23 -13.67 8.87
C GLN A 216 -15.82 -12.50 7.97
N GLY A 217 -14.61 -12.54 7.38
CA GLY A 217 -14.07 -11.39 6.67
C GLY A 217 -13.85 -10.19 7.61
N GLU A 218 -13.28 -9.13 7.06
CA GLU A 218 -13.09 -7.89 7.82
C GLU A 218 -13.27 -6.69 6.89
N TYR A 219 -14.06 -5.74 7.34
CA TYR A 219 -14.20 -4.45 6.69
C TYR A 219 -13.93 -3.34 7.69
N SER A 220 -13.02 -2.44 7.35
CA SER A 220 -12.80 -1.22 8.11
C SER A 220 -12.77 -0.01 7.18
N SER A 221 -13.36 1.09 7.64
CA SER A 221 -13.31 2.37 6.97
C SER A 221 -13.01 3.44 7.99
N SER A 222 -12.06 4.30 7.70
CA SER A 222 -11.72 5.42 8.57
C SER A 222 -11.62 6.70 7.75
N LYS A 223 -12.18 7.78 8.30
CA LYS A 223 -12.08 9.14 7.74
C LYS A 223 -11.48 10.05 8.78
N SER A 224 -10.43 10.74 8.43
CA SER A 224 -9.81 11.74 9.29
C SER A 224 -9.66 13.07 8.57
N ARG A 225 -9.77 14.16 9.32
CA ARG A 225 -9.55 15.52 8.85
C ARG A 225 -8.68 16.27 9.87
N SER A 226 -7.65 16.88 9.39
CA SER A 226 -6.77 17.78 10.15
C SER A 226 -6.67 19.15 9.49
#